data_455d72077a103ccf2875fbdf17b46bc9
#
_entry.id   455d72077a103ccf2875fbdf17b46bc9
#
_cell.length_a   1.000
_cell.length_b   1.000
_cell.length_c   1.000
_cell.angle_alpha   90.00
_cell.angle_beta   90.00
_cell.angle_gamma   90.00
#
_symmetry.space_group_name_H-M   'P 1'
#
loop_
_entity.id
_entity.type
_entity.pdbx_description
1 polymer ?
#
loop_
_entity_poly.entity_id
_entity_poly.type
_entity_poly.pdbx_seq_one_letter_code
_entity_poly.pdbx_strand_id
1 'polypeptide(L)'
;MLPVKRSKVAILGGGSWGTTTASVISRHCDTMLWARDGQIVDEINQAHTNHRYLGDAALNAKLAATTDIGAAVNQADAVLIAVPSSHFREVLASALSDLPMGIPLISLSKGLEKGSRMRMTEIIHDVAPGRIPGVLTGPNLAREIVAGQAAASVLALEDHEAALALQPKLNAGLFRVYTNQDVIGCELGGVLKNIIAIAVGMGDGLGAGDNTRAALITRGLAEMSRLGEALGGKAETFAGLAGMGDMIATCTSPQSRNRHVGIELAKGRSIDDIID
;
A
#
# COMPACT_ATOMS: atom_id res chain seq x y z
N MET A 1 5.52 14.87 35.96
CA MET A 1 5.28 13.87 34.93
C MET A 1 5.55 14.55 33.60
N LEU A 2 6.64 14.19 32.89
CA LEU A 2 6.88 14.73 31.54
C LEU A 2 5.75 14.21 30.62
N PRO A 3 5.17 15.04 29.74
CA PRO A 3 4.18 14.55 28.80
C PRO A 3 4.76 13.42 27.97
N VAL A 4 4.11 12.26 27.96
CA VAL A 4 4.48 11.16 27.09
C VAL A 4 4.37 11.69 25.65
N LYS A 5 5.50 11.84 24.95
CA LYS A 5 5.53 12.28 23.56
C LYS A 5 4.66 11.31 22.76
N ARG A 6 3.54 11.79 22.22
CA ARG A 6 2.71 10.99 21.31
C ARG A 6 3.53 10.64 20.09
N SER A 7 3.44 9.39 19.66
CA SER A 7 4.11 8.93 18.45
C SER A 7 3.51 9.63 17.23
N LYS A 8 4.34 10.23 16.40
CA LYS A 8 3.94 10.88 15.14
C LYS A 8 4.21 9.96 13.97
N VAL A 9 3.19 9.73 13.14
CA VAL A 9 3.30 8.97 11.88
C VAL A 9 2.95 9.91 10.72
N ALA A 10 3.84 10.02 9.74
CA ALA A 10 3.57 10.75 8.51
C ALA A 10 3.17 9.79 7.40
N ILE A 11 2.20 10.21 6.56
CA ILE A 11 1.81 9.48 5.35
C ILE A 11 2.01 10.40 4.15
N LEU A 12 2.80 9.95 3.17
CA LEU A 12 3.03 10.66 1.92
C LEU A 12 2.13 10.10 0.82
N GLY A 13 1.09 10.84 0.45
CA GLY A 13 0.17 10.49 -0.62
C GLY A 13 -1.31 10.49 -0.21
N GLY A 14 -2.07 11.46 -0.72
CA GLY A 14 -3.51 11.66 -0.47
C GLY A 14 -4.43 10.82 -1.35
N GLY A 15 -3.97 9.70 -1.92
CA GLY A 15 -4.80 8.74 -2.67
C GLY A 15 -5.67 7.87 -1.75
N SER A 16 -6.47 6.95 -2.33
CA SER A 16 -7.41 6.11 -1.56
C SER A 16 -6.72 5.36 -0.42
N TRP A 17 -5.60 4.69 -0.70
CA TRP A 17 -4.92 3.88 0.31
C TRP A 17 -4.19 4.71 1.36
N GLY A 18 -3.50 5.78 0.94
CA GLY A 18 -2.83 6.69 1.88
C GLY A 18 -3.81 7.38 2.82
N THR A 19 -4.91 7.92 2.29
CA THR A 19 -5.96 8.56 3.11
C THR A 19 -6.62 7.57 4.07
N THR A 20 -6.94 6.36 3.62
CA THR A 20 -7.52 5.32 4.47
C THR A 20 -6.57 4.94 5.61
N THR A 21 -5.30 4.68 5.29
CA THR A 21 -4.28 4.32 6.29
C THR A 21 -4.08 5.45 7.30
N ALA A 22 -4.00 6.70 6.82
CA ALA A 22 -3.88 7.87 7.68
C ALA A 22 -5.08 8.01 8.62
N SER A 23 -6.30 7.86 8.12
CA SER A 23 -7.52 7.92 8.92
C SER A 23 -7.59 6.82 9.99
N VAL A 24 -7.15 5.61 9.66
CA VAL A 24 -7.11 4.49 10.60
C VAL A 24 -6.10 4.73 11.72
N ILE A 25 -4.87 5.15 11.38
CA ILE A 25 -3.79 5.39 12.33
C ILE A 25 -4.08 6.60 13.23
N SER A 26 -4.71 7.64 12.71
CA SER A 26 -5.02 8.87 13.45
C SER A 26 -5.98 8.66 14.64
N ARG A 27 -6.59 7.48 14.75
CA ARG A 27 -7.43 7.14 15.92
C ARG A 27 -6.62 7.09 17.21
N HIS A 28 -5.32 6.80 17.16
CA HIS A 28 -4.47 6.60 18.34
C HIS A 28 -3.04 7.15 18.24
N CYS A 29 -2.59 7.58 17.05
CA CYS A 29 -1.32 8.25 16.85
C CYS A 29 -1.55 9.66 16.30
N ASP A 30 -0.62 10.58 16.56
CA ASP A 30 -0.58 11.85 15.84
C ASP A 30 -0.22 11.56 14.38
N THR A 31 -1.09 11.93 13.46
CA THR A 31 -0.97 11.55 12.07
C THR A 31 -1.06 12.75 11.16
N MET A 32 -0.05 12.92 10.30
CA MET A 32 -0.02 13.97 9.29
C MET A 32 0.00 13.35 7.90
N LEU A 33 -0.99 13.67 7.07
CA LEU A 33 -1.07 13.26 5.69
C LEU A 33 -0.53 14.38 4.79
N TRP A 34 0.43 14.06 3.96
CA TRP A 34 0.82 14.95 2.87
C TRP A 34 0.08 14.60 1.59
N ALA A 35 -0.53 15.62 0.96
CA ALA A 35 -1.09 15.51 -0.37
C ALA A 35 -0.63 16.69 -1.23
N ARG A 36 -0.33 16.44 -2.51
CA ARG A 36 0.10 17.46 -3.46
C ARG A 36 -1.02 18.46 -3.80
N ASP A 37 -2.27 17.99 -3.78
CA ASP A 37 -3.46 18.77 -4.13
C ASP A 37 -4.02 19.45 -2.88
N GLY A 38 -3.98 20.79 -2.87
CA GLY A 38 -4.49 21.61 -1.76
C GLY A 38 -5.99 21.43 -1.53
N GLN A 39 -6.79 21.14 -2.55
CA GLN A 39 -8.23 20.90 -2.39
C GLN A 39 -8.49 19.64 -1.55
N ILE A 40 -7.68 18.58 -1.75
CA ILE A 40 -7.77 17.37 -0.92
C ILE A 40 -7.38 17.67 0.52
N VAL A 41 -6.34 18.49 0.73
CA VAL A 41 -5.91 18.90 2.08
C VAL A 41 -6.99 19.67 2.79
N ASP A 42 -7.60 20.66 2.13
CA ASP A 42 -8.67 21.47 2.69
C ASP A 42 -9.92 20.62 3.02
N GLU A 43 -10.28 19.71 2.11
CA GLU A 43 -11.42 18.81 2.31
C GLU A 43 -11.21 17.88 3.53
N ILE A 44 -10.02 17.29 3.66
CA ILE A 44 -9.67 16.43 4.80
C ILE A 44 -9.73 17.23 6.12
N ASN A 45 -9.16 18.43 6.14
CA ASN A 45 -9.09 19.24 7.37
C ASN A 45 -10.43 19.85 7.79
N GLN A 46 -11.31 20.17 6.85
CA GLN A 46 -12.57 20.89 7.12
C GLN A 46 -13.78 19.96 7.16
N ALA A 47 -13.87 19.03 6.18
CA ALA A 47 -15.03 18.16 6.03
C ALA A 47 -14.78 16.72 6.51
N HIS A 48 -13.52 16.35 6.78
CA HIS A 48 -13.13 15.00 7.14
C HIS A 48 -13.59 13.96 6.11
N THR A 49 -13.44 14.29 4.82
CA THR A 49 -13.73 13.43 3.67
C THR A 49 -12.61 13.52 2.63
N ASN A 50 -12.63 12.64 1.64
CA ASN A 50 -11.83 12.71 0.43
C ASN A 50 -12.65 12.12 -0.71
N HIS A 51 -13.60 12.91 -1.22
CA HIS A 51 -14.62 12.46 -2.19
C HIS A 51 -14.01 11.89 -3.46
N ARG A 52 -12.93 12.53 -3.94
CA ARG A 52 -12.26 12.10 -5.17
C ARG A 52 -11.82 10.63 -5.13
N TYR A 53 -11.37 10.14 -3.98
CA TYR A 53 -10.78 8.81 -3.86
C TYR A 53 -11.62 7.82 -3.05
N LEU A 54 -12.44 8.30 -2.11
CA LEU A 54 -13.18 7.46 -1.16
C LEU A 54 -14.69 7.72 -1.16
N GLY A 55 -15.18 8.65 -2.00
CA GLY A 55 -16.58 9.06 -1.99
C GLY A 55 -16.94 9.70 -0.64
N ASP A 56 -18.13 9.41 -0.13
CA ASP A 56 -18.67 9.99 1.10
C ASP A 56 -18.15 9.33 2.39
N ALA A 57 -17.09 8.52 2.31
CA ALA A 57 -16.54 7.86 3.48
C ALA A 57 -16.00 8.89 4.50
N ALA A 58 -16.52 8.85 5.72
CA ALA A 58 -16.07 9.72 6.79
C ALA A 58 -14.67 9.30 7.29
N LEU A 59 -13.77 10.27 7.36
CA LEU A 59 -12.43 10.10 7.92
C LEU A 59 -12.44 10.44 9.41
N ASN A 60 -11.41 9.98 10.13
CA ASN A 60 -11.25 10.32 11.54
C ASN A 60 -10.97 11.83 11.68
N ALA A 61 -11.75 12.53 12.51
CA ALA A 61 -11.62 13.97 12.75
C ALA A 61 -10.26 14.41 13.35
N LYS A 62 -9.44 13.46 13.83
CA LYS A 62 -8.08 13.76 14.32
C LYS A 62 -7.03 13.73 13.19
N LEU A 63 -7.40 13.29 11.99
CA LEU A 63 -6.50 13.29 10.85
C LEU A 63 -6.25 14.75 10.42
N ALA A 64 -4.97 15.14 10.36
CA ALA A 64 -4.55 16.41 9.78
C ALA A 64 -3.83 16.17 8.44
N ALA A 65 -3.99 17.10 7.51
CA ALA A 65 -3.34 17.05 6.20
C ALA A 65 -2.62 18.37 5.88
N THR A 66 -1.59 18.29 5.02
CA THR A 66 -0.80 19.44 4.58
C THR A 66 -0.28 19.24 3.15
N THR A 67 -0.02 20.34 2.45
CA THR A 67 0.71 20.34 1.17
C THR A 67 2.23 20.50 1.37
N ASP A 68 2.68 20.82 2.58
CA ASP A 68 4.10 20.94 2.91
C ASP A 68 4.65 19.58 3.34
N ILE A 69 5.51 19.01 2.49
CA ILE A 69 6.09 17.67 2.73
C ILE A 69 7.06 17.69 3.91
N GLY A 70 7.83 18.77 4.09
CA GLY A 70 8.75 18.93 5.20
C GLY A 70 8.00 18.97 6.53
N ALA A 71 6.93 19.77 6.63
CA ALA A 71 6.08 19.81 7.81
C ALA A 71 5.43 18.46 8.13
N ALA A 72 5.09 17.68 7.10
CA ALA A 72 4.53 16.34 7.30
C ALA A 72 5.52 15.41 8.00
N VAL A 73 6.77 15.31 7.49
CA VAL A 73 7.75 14.33 7.96
C VAL A 73 8.58 14.81 9.15
N ASN A 74 8.60 16.10 9.43
CA ASN A 74 9.37 16.66 10.54
C ASN A 74 8.96 16.01 11.88
N GLN A 75 9.96 15.51 12.62
CA GLN A 75 9.80 14.78 13.88
C GLN A 75 8.90 13.52 13.80
N ALA A 76 8.70 12.94 12.62
CA ALA A 76 7.99 11.68 12.49
C ALA A 76 8.83 10.52 13.08
N ASP A 77 8.16 9.61 13.79
CA ASP A 77 8.76 8.36 14.29
C ASP A 77 8.71 7.24 13.21
N ALA A 78 7.85 7.41 12.20
CA ALA A 78 7.78 6.57 11.02
C ALA A 78 7.12 7.33 9.86
N VAL A 79 7.50 7.01 8.62
CA VAL A 79 6.88 7.58 7.41
C VAL A 79 6.38 6.45 6.52
N LEU A 80 5.11 6.53 6.13
CA LEU A 80 4.47 5.62 5.20
C LEU A 80 4.32 6.31 3.84
N ILE A 81 4.74 5.66 2.75
CA ILE A 81 4.78 6.25 1.42
C ILE A 81 3.74 5.56 0.53
N ALA A 82 2.65 6.29 0.22
CA ALA A 82 1.45 5.78 -0.46
C ALA A 82 1.22 6.47 -1.82
N VAL A 83 2.29 6.67 -2.57
CA VAL A 83 2.24 7.24 -3.93
C VAL A 83 2.40 6.15 -4.99
N PRO A 84 1.99 6.37 -6.25
CA PRO A 84 2.30 5.44 -7.34
C PRO A 84 3.81 5.17 -7.45
N SER A 85 4.19 3.93 -7.80
CA SER A 85 5.61 3.55 -7.92
C SER A 85 6.41 4.43 -8.89
N SER A 86 5.75 4.99 -9.92
CA SER A 86 6.34 5.93 -10.88
C SER A 86 6.78 7.27 -10.27
N HIS A 87 6.23 7.66 -9.12
CA HIS A 87 6.54 8.91 -8.42
C HIS A 87 7.25 8.69 -7.09
N PHE A 88 7.53 7.43 -6.73
CA PHE A 88 8.04 7.08 -5.41
C PHE A 88 9.39 7.73 -5.11
N ARG A 89 10.35 7.61 -6.03
CA ARG A 89 11.69 8.20 -5.90
C ARG A 89 11.63 9.72 -5.77
N GLU A 90 10.89 10.38 -6.62
CA GLU A 90 10.74 11.84 -6.64
C GLU A 90 10.18 12.36 -5.31
N VAL A 91 9.08 11.77 -4.84
CA VAL A 91 8.45 12.16 -3.57
C VAL A 91 9.35 11.89 -2.39
N LEU A 92 10.04 10.74 -2.35
CA LEU A 92 10.99 10.44 -1.28
C LEU A 92 12.16 11.42 -1.28
N ALA A 93 12.71 11.75 -2.45
CA ALA A 93 13.81 12.71 -2.58
C ALA A 93 13.40 14.12 -2.12
N SER A 94 12.16 14.54 -2.41
CA SER A 94 11.66 15.86 -1.99
C SER A 94 11.46 15.98 -0.46
N ALA A 95 11.29 14.86 0.24
CA ALA A 95 11.17 14.84 1.69
C ALA A 95 12.51 14.71 2.43
N LEU A 96 13.61 14.37 1.72
CA LEU A 96 14.84 13.86 2.30
C LEU A 96 15.50 14.79 3.33
N SER A 97 15.48 16.11 3.08
CA SER A 97 16.10 17.11 3.97
C SER A 97 15.45 17.15 5.36
N ASP A 98 14.18 16.84 5.45
CA ASP A 98 13.39 16.95 6.67
C ASP A 98 13.10 15.59 7.32
N LEU A 99 13.50 14.49 6.65
CA LEU A 99 13.34 13.13 7.15
C LEU A 99 14.31 12.83 8.30
N PRO A 100 13.83 12.49 9.50
CA PRO A 100 14.71 12.06 10.59
C PRO A 100 15.55 10.83 10.22
N MET A 101 16.75 10.70 10.84
CA MET A 101 17.60 9.52 10.68
C MET A 101 17.09 8.35 11.53
N GLY A 102 17.36 7.12 11.08
CA GLY A 102 17.09 5.91 11.85
C GLY A 102 15.61 5.50 11.96
N ILE A 103 14.69 6.22 11.31
CA ILE A 103 13.26 5.90 11.36
C ILE A 103 12.85 4.88 10.28
N PRO A 104 11.78 4.10 10.51
CA PRO A 104 11.18 3.28 9.47
C PRO A 104 10.55 4.12 8.34
N LEU A 105 10.90 3.77 7.08
CA LEU A 105 10.24 4.24 5.87
C LEU A 105 9.51 3.08 5.22
N ILE A 106 8.19 3.13 5.23
CA ILE A 106 7.34 1.99 4.84
C ILE A 106 6.66 2.29 3.52
N SER A 107 6.98 1.48 2.50
CA SER A 107 6.26 1.53 1.22
C SER A 107 4.86 0.94 1.34
N LEU A 108 3.86 1.67 0.84
CA LEU A 108 2.51 1.18 0.61
C LEU A 108 2.24 0.96 -0.89
N SER A 109 3.23 1.22 -1.71
CA SER A 109 3.13 1.16 -3.17
C SER A 109 3.32 -0.27 -3.67
N LYS A 110 2.55 -0.67 -4.67
CA LYS A 110 2.62 -2.00 -5.28
C LYS A 110 3.09 -1.86 -6.74
N GLY A 111 4.38 -1.96 -6.95
CA GLY A 111 5.00 -1.81 -8.27
C GLY A 111 6.52 -1.78 -8.20
N LEU A 112 7.14 -1.76 -9.37
CA LEU A 112 8.58 -1.55 -9.55
C LEU A 112 8.81 -0.17 -10.19
N GLU A 113 9.99 0.39 -10.00
CA GLU A 113 10.39 1.61 -10.69
C GLU A 113 10.57 1.33 -12.20
N LYS A 114 10.00 2.19 -13.04
CA LYS A 114 10.17 2.08 -14.49
C LYS A 114 11.64 2.37 -14.86
N GLY A 115 12.23 1.50 -15.63
CA GLY A 115 13.62 1.60 -16.08
C GLY A 115 14.58 0.78 -15.21
N SER A 116 14.77 1.13 -13.94
CA SER A 116 15.67 0.40 -13.03
C SER A 116 15.14 -0.95 -12.59
N ARG A 117 13.82 -1.12 -12.57
CA ARG A 117 13.10 -2.28 -11.99
C ARG A 117 13.32 -2.47 -10.50
N MET A 118 13.82 -1.47 -9.81
CA MET A 118 14.02 -1.50 -8.36
C MET A 118 12.68 -1.63 -7.64
N ARG A 119 12.69 -2.43 -6.56
CA ARG A 119 11.61 -2.47 -5.58
C ARG A 119 11.61 -1.17 -4.77
N MET A 120 10.50 -0.84 -4.16
CA MET A 120 10.38 0.43 -3.41
C MET A 120 11.35 0.49 -2.22
N THR A 121 11.61 -0.64 -1.56
CA THR A 121 12.58 -0.70 -0.45
C THR A 121 14.02 -0.52 -0.93
N GLU A 122 14.37 -0.96 -2.14
CA GLU A 122 15.67 -0.66 -2.76
C GLU A 122 15.81 0.84 -3.07
N ILE A 123 14.72 1.49 -3.54
CA ILE A 123 14.72 2.94 -3.73
C ILE A 123 14.89 3.68 -2.39
N ILE A 124 14.25 3.21 -1.31
CA ILE A 124 14.45 3.79 0.03
C ILE A 124 15.91 3.70 0.43
N HIS A 125 16.54 2.55 0.22
CA HIS A 125 17.96 2.36 0.55
C HIS A 125 18.87 3.28 -0.26
N ASP A 126 18.58 3.46 -1.55
CA ASP A 126 19.34 4.29 -2.48
C ASP A 126 19.19 5.79 -2.18
N VAL A 127 17.96 6.28 -2.00
CA VAL A 127 17.64 7.70 -1.86
C VAL A 127 17.80 8.20 -0.41
N ALA A 128 17.46 7.37 0.56
CA ALA A 128 17.39 7.74 1.97
C ALA A 128 18.23 6.80 2.86
N PRO A 129 19.56 6.70 2.63
CA PRO A 129 20.41 5.83 3.43
C PRO A 129 20.35 6.20 4.93
N GLY A 130 20.51 5.19 5.78
CA GLY A 130 20.43 5.35 7.24
C GLY A 130 19.01 5.40 7.81
N ARG A 131 17.97 5.13 6.99
CA ARG A 131 16.59 4.85 7.41
C ARG A 131 16.31 3.37 7.23
N ILE A 132 15.27 2.87 7.91
CA ILE A 132 14.93 1.45 7.93
C ILE A 132 13.85 1.18 6.86
N PRO A 133 14.18 0.55 5.71
CA PRO A 133 13.20 0.28 4.66
C PRO A 133 12.26 -0.84 5.06
N GLY A 134 10.98 -0.68 4.70
CA GLY A 134 9.96 -1.71 4.90
C GLY A 134 8.79 -1.57 3.95
N VAL A 135 7.86 -2.51 4.01
CA VAL A 135 6.65 -2.51 3.20
C VAL A 135 5.42 -2.90 4.04
N LEU A 136 4.29 -2.24 3.78
CA LEU A 136 2.98 -2.65 4.28
C LEU A 136 2.13 -3.10 3.10
N THR A 137 1.79 -4.39 3.06
CA THR A 137 1.08 -5.02 1.94
C THR A 137 0.05 -6.05 2.43
N GLY A 138 -0.76 -6.57 1.52
CA GLY A 138 -1.81 -7.54 1.83
C GLY A 138 -3.14 -7.17 1.15
N PRO A 139 -4.24 -7.87 1.47
CA PRO A 139 -5.57 -7.60 0.92
C PRO A 139 -6.15 -6.29 1.46
N ASN A 140 -5.76 -5.17 0.85
CA ASN A 140 -6.02 -3.81 1.34
C ASN A 140 -6.98 -3.06 0.42
N LEU A 141 -8.26 -3.42 0.44
CA LEU A 141 -9.32 -2.67 -0.26
C LEU A 141 -9.67 -1.44 0.58
N ALA A 142 -9.20 -0.27 0.13
CA ALA A 142 -9.27 0.98 0.89
C ALA A 142 -10.69 1.35 1.35
N ARG A 143 -11.70 1.17 0.47
CA ARG A 143 -13.10 1.49 0.76
C ARG A 143 -13.69 0.61 1.86
N GLU A 144 -13.30 -0.66 1.92
CA GLU A 144 -13.76 -1.59 2.96
C GLU A 144 -13.14 -1.23 4.32
N ILE A 145 -11.84 -0.93 4.32
CA ILE A 145 -11.11 -0.59 5.56
C ILE A 145 -11.60 0.74 6.14
N VAL A 146 -11.80 1.78 5.31
CA VAL A 146 -12.31 3.07 5.81
C VAL A 146 -13.73 2.95 6.33
N ALA A 147 -14.55 2.07 5.75
CA ALA A 147 -15.89 1.72 6.23
C ALA A 147 -15.89 0.87 7.53
N GLY A 148 -14.71 0.51 8.05
CA GLY A 148 -14.57 -0.22 9.29
C GLY A 148 -14.73 -1.74 9.16
N GLN A 149 -14.69 -2.29 7.95
CA GLN A 149 -14.72 -3.74 7.75
C GLN A 149 -13.40 -4.38 8.21
N ALA A 150 -13.48 -5.65 8.60
CA ALA A 150 -12.30 -6.39 9.03
C ALA A 150 -11.30 -6.59 7.88
N ALA A 151 -10.04 -6.27 8.14
CA ALA A 151 -8.96 -6.46 7.18
C ALA A 151 -7.64 -6.79 7.89
N ALA A 152 -6.74 -7.41 7.15
CA ALA A 152 -5.42 -7.77 7.63
C ALA A 152 -4.33 -7.39 6.62
N SER A 153 -3.22 -6.86 7.14
CA SER A 153 -2.03 -6.49 6.38
C SER A 153 -0.79 -7.16 6.95
N VAL A 154 0.29 -7.15 6.19
CA VAL A 154 1.63 -7.55 6.61
C VAL A 154 2.55 -6.35 6.57
N LEU A 155 3.18 -6.05 7.70
CA LEU A 155 4.28 -5.12 7.84
C LEU A 155 5.59 -5.92 7.75
N ALA A 156 6.34 -5.76 6.68
CA ALA A 156 7.60 -6.45 6.53
C ALA A 156 8.78 -5.47 6.67
N LEU A 157 9.65 -5.76 7.62
CA LEU A 157 10.95 -5.13 7.83
C LEU A 157 11.98 -6.23 8.15
N GLU A 158 13.21 -6.09 7.69
CA GLU A 158 14.31 -6.99 8.07
C GLU A 158 14.61 -6.86 9.57
N ASP A 159 14.57 -5.62 10.10
CA ASP A 159 14.66 -5.34 11.52
C ASP A 159 13.34 -5.71 12.23
N HIS A 160 13.33 -6.87 12.88
CA HIS A 160 12.15 -7.41 13.57
C HIS A 160 11.72 -6.55 14.76
N GLU A 161 12.66 -5.97 15.50
CA GLU A 161 12.35 -5.11 16.65
C GLU A 161 11.68 -3.81 16.19
N ALA A 162 12.16 -3.21 15.08
CA ALA A 162 11.50 -2.07 14.47
C ALA A 162 10.08 -2.42 13.98
N ALA A 163 9.89 -3.61 13.41
CA ALA A 163 8.57 -4.09 13.01
C ALA A 163 7.62 -4.23 14.21
N LEU A 164 8.06 -4.86 15.30
CA LEU A 164 7.28 -5.02 16.52
C LEU A 164 6.96 -3.68 17.19
N ALA A 165 7.88 -2.72 17.16
CA ALA A 165 7.67 -1.38 17.72
C ALA A 165 6.66 -0.55 16.89
N LEU A 166 6.61 -0.76 15.57
CA LEU A 166 5.72 -0.03 14.66
C LEU A 166 4.33 -0.69 14.56
N GLN A 167 4.23 -2.02 14.65
CA GLN A 167 2.98 -2.78 14.51
C GLN A 167 1.82 -2.24 15.36
N PRO A 168 1.97 -1.94 16.67
CA PRO A 168 0.87 -1.43 17.49
C PRO A 168 0.34 -0.07 17.02
N LYS A 169 1.20 0.74 16.38
CA LYS A 169 0.82 2.04 15.84
C LYS A 169 -0.03 1.93 14.58
N LEU A 170 0.09 0.84 13.84
CA LEU A 170 -0.65 0.55 12.62
C LEU A 170 -1.94 -0.24 12.87
N ASN A 171 -2.01 -1.00 13.96
CA ASN A 171 -3.22 -1.73 14.35
C ASN A 171 -4.33 -0.76 14.81
N ALA A 172 -5.53 -0.86 14.24
CA ALA A 172 -6.67 -0.05 14.69
C ALA A 172 -8.01 -0.73 14.43
N GLY A 173 -8.82 -0.89 15.46
CA GLY A 173 -10.14 -1.50 15.35
C GLY A 173 -10.09 -2.91 14.78
N LEU A 174 -10.75 -3.12 13.63
CA LEU A 174 -10.76 -4.40 12.92
C LEU A 174 -9.65 -4.51 11.85
N PHE A 175 -8.80 -3.48 11.70
CA PHE A 175 -7.61 -3.54 10.85
C PHE A 175 -6.44 -4.12 11.65
N ARG A 176 -5.99 -5.30 11.26
CA ARG A 176 -4.89 -6.03 11.91
C ARG A 176 -3.64 -6.03 11.04
N VAL A 177 -2.49 -5.81 11.67
CA VAL A 177 -1.19 -5.84 11.01
C VAL A 177 -0.35 -6.96 11.63
N TYR A 178 0.13 -7.87 10.80
CA TYR A 178 1.07 -8.93 11.17
C TYR A 178 2.47 -8.53 10.74
N THR A 179 3.50 -9.01 11.43
CA THR A 179 4.90 -8.75 11.07
C THR A 179 5.48 -9.88 10.22
N ASN A 180 6.43 -9.54 9.35
CA ASN A 180 7.22 -10.49 8.57
C ASN A 180 8.64 -9.92 8.40
N GLN A 181 9.65 -10.76 8.21
CA GLN A 181 11.02 -10.34 7.92
C GLN A 181 11.39 -10.51 6.42
N ASP A 182 10.57 -11.21 5.65
CA ASP A 182 10.75 -11.36 4.21
C ASP A 182 10.19 -10.14 3.46
N VAL A 183 10.96 -9.06 3.44
CA VAL A 183 10.62 -7.82 2.73
C VAL A 183 10.49 -8.08 1.23
N ILE A 184 11.42 -8.87 0.65
CA ILE A 184 11.45 -9.18 -0.78
C ILE A 184 10.18 -9.91 -1.20
N GLY A 185 9.84 -10.99 -0.51
CA GLY A 185 8.64 -11.78 -0.82
C GLY A 185 7.35 -10.97 -0.67
N CYS A 186 7.26 -10.12 0.37
CA CYS A 186 6.11 -9.26 0.59
C CYS A 186 5.93 -8.20 -0.51
N GLU A 187 7.00 -7.56 -0.98
CA GLU A 187 6.93 -6.61 -2.11
C GLU A 187 6.57 -7.32 -3.41
N LEU A 188 7.26 -8.43 -3.74
CA LEU A 188 7.03 -9.17 -4.97
C LEU A 188 5.62 -9.75 -5.05
N GLY A 189 5.07 -10.23 -3.94
CA GLY A 189 3.67 -10.68 -3.86
C GLY A 189 2.70 -9.58 -4.30
N GLY A 190 2.87 -8.36 -3.78
CA GLY A 190 2.07 -7.20 -4.15
C GLY A 190 2.22 -6.74 -5.60
N VAL A 191 3.39 -6.95 -6.21
CA VAL A 191 3.69 -6.60 -7.60
C VAL A 191 3.13 -7.64 -8.56
N LEU A 192 3.52 -8.92 -8.38
CA LEU A 192 3.26 -10.00 -9.34
C LEU A 192 1.78 -10.37 -9.44
N LYS A 193 1.02 -10.27 -8.35
CA LYS A 193 -0.43 -10.55 -8.36
C LYS A 193 -1.21 -9.75 -9.40
N ASN A 194 -0.74 -8.54 -9.75
CA ASN A 194 -1.47 -7.64 -10.65
C ASN A 194 -1.58 -8.22 -12.05
N ILE A 195 -0.55 -8.93 -12.53
CA ILE A 195 -0.54 -9.62 -13.82
C ILE A 195 -1.59 -10.73 -13.82
N ILE A 196 -1.65 -11.49 -12.73
CA ILE A 196 -2.61 -12.59 -12.55
C ILE A 196 -4.05 -12.05 -12.51
N ALA A 197 -4.26 -10.92 -11.84
CA ALA A 197 -5.57 -10.28 -11.79
C ALA A 197 -6.07 -9.80 -13.16
N ILE A 198 -5.18 -9.30 -14.03
CA ILE A 198 -5.51 -8.98 -15.43
C ILE A 198 -5.90 -10.25 -16.18
N ALA A 199 -5.11 -11.33 -16.06
CA ALA A 199 -5.40 -12.59 -16.74
C ALA A 199 -6.74 -13.21 -16.28
N VAL A 200 -7.03 -13.17 -14.97
CA VAL A 200 -8.33 -13.60 -14.43
C VAL A 200 -9.46 -12.74 -14.97
N GLY A 201 -9.27 -11.40 -15.02
CA GLY A 201 -10.24 -10.48 -15.61
C GLY A 201 -10.51 -10.76 -17.08
N MET A 202 -9.49 -11.12 -17.87
CA MET A 202 -9.66 -11.54 -19.27
C MET A 202 -10.51 -12.82 -19.35
N GLY A 203 -10.25 -13.81 -18.50
CA GLY A 203 -11.07 -15.02 -18.40
C GLY A 203 -12.54 -14.69 -18.10
N ASP A 204 -12.79 -13.82 -17.12
CA ASP A 204 -14.14 -13.35 -16.76
C ASP A 204 -14.84 -12.64 -17.95
N GLY A 205 -14.12 -11.77 -18.65
CA GLY A 205 -14.62 -11.04 -19.82
C GLY A 205 -14.97 -11.95 -21.01
N LEU A 206 -14.29 -13.10 -21.14
CA LEU A 206 -14.58 -14.16 -22.11
C LEU A 206 -15.68 -15.12 -21.66
N GLY A 207 -16.28 -14.92 -20.49
CA GLY A 207 -17.34 -15.78 -19.96
C GLY A 207 -16.86 -17.06 -19.31
N ALA A 208 -15.60 -17.14 -18.90
CA ALA A 208 -15.05 -18.29 -18.17
C ALA A 208 -15.75 -18.44 -16.80
N GLY A 209 -16.06 -19.68 -16.43
CA GLY A 209 -16.70 -19.99 -15.15
C GLY A 209 -15.71 -20.07 -13.98
N ASP A 210 -16.27 -20.35 -12.78
CA ASP A 210 -15.53 -20.36 -11.51
C ASP A 210 -14.40 -21.40 -11.48
N ASN A 211 -14.57 -22.56 -12.14
CA ASN A 211 -13.50 -23.56 -12.23
C ASN A 211 -12.28 -23.02 -12.96
N THR A 212 -12.47 -22.31 -14.07
CA THR A 212 -11.40 -21.68 -14.83
C THR A 212 -10.73 -20.57 -14.02
N ARG A 213 -11.52 -19.72 -13.33
CA ARG A 213 -11.00 -18.70 -12.43
C ARG A 213 -10.14 -19.31 -11.33
N ALA A 214 -10.62 -20.37 -10.67
CA ALA A 214 -9.85 -21.07 -9.63
C ALA A 214 -8.54 -21.66 -10.18
N ALA A 215 -8.57 -22.26 -11.36
CA ALA A 215 -7.38 -22.80 -12.03
C ALA A 215 -6.35 -21.70 -12.35
N LEU A 216 -6.80 -20.55 -12.90
CA LEU A 216 -5.92 -19.40 -13.20
C LEU A 216 -5.27 -18.84 -11.92
N ILE A 217 -6.03 -18.67 -10.83
CA ILE A 217 -5.52 -18.20 -9.55
C ILE A 217 -4.49 -19.18 -8.99
N THR A 218 -4.81 -20.49 -8.98
CA THR A 218 -3.92 -21.52 -8.45
C THR A 218 -2.62 -21.61 -9.25
N ARG A 219 -2.73 -21.60 -10.58
CA ARG A 219 -1.57 -21.63 -11.45
C ARG A 219 -0.73 -20.36 -11.30
N GLY A 220 -1.39 -19.20 -11.27
CA GLY A 220 -0.74 -17.91 -11.08
C GLY A 220 0.01 -17.83 -9.75
N LEU A 221 -0.55 -18.37 -8.66
CA LEU A 221 0.13 -18.44 -7.36
C LEU A 221 1.41 -19.29 -7.44
N ALA A 222 1.33 -20.45 -8.09
CA ALA A 222 2.50 -21.31 -8.24
C ALA A 222 3.61 -20.66 -9.07
N GLU A 223 3.27 -19.86 -10.09
CA GLU A 223 4.26 -19.12 -10.89
C GLU A 223 4.82 -17.92 -10.13
N MET A 224 3.98 -17.20 -9.42
CA MET A 224 4.38 -16.09 -8.57
C MET A 224 5.34 -16.54 -7.47
N SER A 225 5.08 -17.69 -6.83
CA SER A 225 5.96 -18.27 -5.80
C SER A 225 7.33 -18.64 -6.38
N ARG A 226 7.36 -19.38 -7.50
CA ARG A 226 8.63 -19.76 -8.14
C ARG A 226 9.47 -18.56 -8.58
N LEU A 227 8.83 -17.54 -9.20
CA LEU A 227 9.54 -16.34 -9.61
C LEU A 227 10.01 -15.54 -8.38
N GLY A 228 9.16 -15.44 -7.37
CA GLY A 228 9.49 -14.74 -6.14
C GLY A 228 10.63 -15.37 -5.37
N GLU A 229 10.69 -16.70 -5.29
CA GLU A 229 11.81 -17.44 -4.69
C GLU A 229 13.10 -17.23 -5.49
N ALA A 230 13.03 -17.28 -6.82
CA ALA A 230 14.18 -17.01 -7.68
C ALA A 230 14.75 -15.58 -7.53
N LEU A 231 13.92 -14.64 -7.06
CA LEU A 231 14.27 -13.25 -6.76
C LEU A 231 14.63 -13.01 -5.29
N GLY A 232 14.69 -14.05 -4.45
CA GLY A 232 15.14 -13.97 -3.06
C GLY A 232 14.04 -13.90 -2.01
N GLY A 233 12.77 -14.00 -2.39
CA GLY A 233 11.65 -14.15 -1.45
C GLY A 233 11.50 -15.58 -0.93
N LYS A 234 10.68 -15.77 0.10
CA LYS A 234 10.41 -17.08 0.71
C LYS A 234 9.07 -17.63 0.26
N ALA A 235 8.99 -18.95 -0.07
CA ALA A 235 7.76 -19.62 -0.54
C ALA A 235 6.57 -19.42 0.41
N GLU A 236 6.79 -19.52 1.72
CA GLU A 236 5.77 -19.33 2.73
C GLU A 236 5.13 -17.93 2.69
N THR A 237 5.87 -16.90 2.30
CA THR A 237 5.35 -15.53 2.17
C THR A 237 4.30 -15.44 1.06
N PHE A 238 4.52 -16.14 -0.05
CA PHE A 238 3.57 -16.17 -1.16
C PHE A 238 2.31 -16.96 -0.84
N ALA A 239 2.37 -17.94 0.04
CA ALA A 239 1.21 -18.68 0.55
C ALA A 239 0.40 -17.89 1.61
N GLY A 240 0.95 -16.77 2.12
CA GLY A 240 0.36 -15.94 3.16
C GLY A 240 -0.49 -14.77 2.64
N LEU A 241 -0.76 -13.82 3.56
CA LEU A 241 -1.57 -12.62 3.27
C LEU A 241 -0.96 -11.72 2.19
N ALA A 242 0.38 -11.56 2.18
CA ALA A 242 1.08 -10.70 1.22
C ALA A 242 1.08 -11.28 -0.22
N GLY A 243 0.95 -12.58 -0.36
CA GLY A 243 0.85 -13.29 -1.64
C GLY A 243 -0.57 -13.72 -1.97
N MET A 244 -0.95 -14.92 -1.55
CA MET A 244 -2.25 -15.55 -1.86
C MET A 244 -3.43 -14.70 -1.40
N GLY A 245 -3.39 -14.13 -0.19
CA GLY A 245 -4.49 -13.32 0.35
C GLY A 245 -4.76 -12.08 -0.51
N ASP A 246 -3.71 -11.32 -0.84
CA ASP A 246 -3.82 -10.13 -1.69
C ASP A 246 -4.20 -10.48 -3.14
N MET A 247 -3.70 -11.62 -3.66
CA MET A 247 -4.05 -12.10 -4.99
C MET A 247 -5.54 -12.49 -5.08
N ILE A 248 -6.05 -13.27 -4.13
CA ILE A 248 -7.47 -13.66 -4.11
C ILE A 248 -8.35 -12.41 -4.07
N ALA A 249 -8.11 -11.48 -3.13
CA ALA A 249 -8.86 -10.24 -3.02
C ALA A 249 -8.84 -9.44 -4.33
N THR A 250 -7.67 -9.39 -5.00
CA THR A 250 -7.53 -8.64 -6.25
C THR A 250 -8.18 -9.32 -7.45
N CYS A 251 -8.16 -10.66 -7.52
CA CYS A 251 -8.75 -11.43 -8.60
C CYS A 251 -10.27 -11.58 -8.50
N THR A 252 -10.86 -11.45 -7.29
CA THR A 252 -12.29 -11.69 -7.08
C THR A 252 -13.10 -10.42 -6.84
N SER A 253 -12.48 -9.38 -6.29
CA SER A 253 -13.19 -8.13 -5.96
C SER A 253 -13.63 -7.36 -7.21
N PRO A 254 -14.86 -6.85 -7.25
CA PRO A 254 -15.31 -5.90 -8.27
C PRO A 254 -14.60 -4.54 -8.17
N GLN A 255 -13.97 -4.22 -7.05
CA GLN A 255 -13.18 -2.99 -6.86
C GLN A 255 -11.77 -3.09 -7.46
N SER A 256 -11.37 -4.26 -7.98
CA SER A 256 -10.04 -4.45 -8.55
C SER A 256 -9.91 -3.79 -9.92
N ARG A 257 -9.10 -2.74 -10.00
CA ARG A 257 -8.77 -2.05 -11.26
C ARG A 257 -8.10 -2.99 -12.26
N ASN A 258 -7.17 -3.83 -11.82
CA ASN A 258 -6.47 -4.76 -12.71
C ASN A 258 -7.40 -5.83 -13.28
N ARG A 259 -8.30 -6.39 -12.46
CA ARG A 259 -9.33 -7.31 -12.94
C ARG A 259 -10.26 -6.62 -13.95
N HIS A 260 -10.67 -5.38 -13.67
CA HIS A 260 -11.50 -4.57 -14.58
C HIS A 260 -10.81 -4.35 -15.93
N VAL A 261 -9.51 -3.96 -15.93
CA VAL A 261 -8.71 -3.84 -17.14
C VAL A 261 -8.74 -5.14 -17.95
N GLY A 262 -8.56 -6.29 -17.31
CA GLY A 262 -8.64 -7.59 -18.00
C GLY A 262 -10.01 -7.85 -18.65
N ILE A 263 -11.10 -7.55 -17.94
CA ILE A 263 -12.47 -7.68 -18.47
C ILE A 263 -12.68 -6.81 -19.73
N GLU A 264 -12.24 -5.57 -19.68
CA GLU A 264 -12.43 -4.63 -20.80
C GLU A 264 -11.55 -4.97 -22.01
N LEU A 265 -10.31 -5.44 -21.78
CA LEU A 265 -9.45 -5.97 -22.84
C LEU A 265 -10.09 -7.17 -23.56
N ALA A 266 -10.72 -8.09 -22.80
CA ALA A 266 -11.41 -9.25 -23.38
C ALA A 266 -12.64 -8.86 -24.22
N LYS A 267 -13.23 -7.69 -23.97
CA LYS A 267 -14.31 -7.11 -24.77
C LYS A 267 -13.79 -6.39 -26.04
N GLY A 268 -12.48 -6.35 -26.27
CA GLY A 268 -11.84 -5.74 -27.44
C GLY A 268 -11.54 -4.25 -27.29
N ARG A 269 -11.64 -3.65 -26.09
CA ARG A 269 -11.21 -2.28 -25.86
C ARG A 269 -9.67 -2.19 -25.85
N SER A 270 -9.12 -1.08 -26.36
CA SER A 270 -7.68 -0.83 -26.26
C SER A 270 -7.27 -0.45 -24.83
N ILE A 271 -6.00 -0.64 -24.50
CA ILE A 271 -5.50 -0.26 -23.17
C ILE A 271 -5.62 1.25 -22.93
N ASP A 272 -5.41 2.06 -23.97
CA ASP A 272 -5.52 3.51 -23.88
C ASP A 272 -6.96 3.94 -23.55
N ASP A 273 -7.98 3.34 -24.20
CA ASP A 273 -9.39 3.60 -23.90
C ASP A 273 -9.84 3.16 -22.49
N ILE A 274 -9.07 2.31 -21.84
CA ILE A 274 -9.44 1.80 -20.51
C ILE A 274 -8.79 2.65 -19.40
N ILE A 275 -7.65 3.28 -19.70
CA ILE A 275 -6.87 4.07 -18.73
C ILE A 275 -7.37 5.52 -18.66
N ASP A 276 -7.94 6.05 -19.76
CA ASP A 276 -8.60 7.36 -19.83
C ASP A 276 -9.93 7.36 -19.03
#